data_c595403d549ebaadb594332aa1787129
#
_entry.id   c595403d549ebaadb594332aa1787129
#
_cell.length_a   1.000
_cell.length_b   1.000
_cell.length_c   1.000
_cell.angle_alpha   90.00
_cell.angle_beta   90.00
_cell.angle_gamma   90.00
#
_symmetry.space_group_name_H-M   'P 1'
#
loop_
_entity.id
_entity.type
_entity.pdbx_description
1 polymer ?
#
loop_
_entity_poly.entity_id
_entity_poly.type
_entity_poly.pdbx_seq_one_letter_code
_entity_poly.pdbx_strand_id
1 'polypeptide(L)'
;MKVFWSFVKGKLTSKYLIKENDLVIDNESNLDVSMEAYSRLLFWLDASGEFEQEVIRLSRWRDFFEVHTEFQIFIGSVLTVAKRFEELARKQLGSYTTNVVEYRKKAYTIHSKREDILLCTRGESEYHLNMVGAQIMNDVFRADFQKTEEKYIYLPGCMVLKGREKCKAKPYHSGYLCQNCTPECTINQITEIAKQYHAKVMIVYHESSLYKQKVDSKASIGVVGVACVLNLLSGGWKAKDLGYVPQCVLLDYCGCKGHWHENGVVTNINMNRLISVLSGTN
;
A
#
# COMPACT_ATOMS: atom_id res chain seq x y z
N MET A 1 11.66 -27.51 -9.20
CA MET A 1 10.62 -27.08 -10.17
C MET A 1 9.92 -25.78 -9.77
N LYS A 2 9.35 -25.64 -8.55
CA LYS A 2 8.66 -24.39 -8.12
C LYS A 2 9.53 -23.13 -8.20
N VAL A 3 10.80 -23.18 -7.77
CA VAL A 3 11.73 -22.04 -7.80
C VAL A 3 12.10 -21.61 -9.23
N PHE A 4 12.32 -22.57 -10.12
CA PHE A 4 12.60 -22.29 -11.53
C PHE A 4 11.38 -21.67 -12.23
N TRP A 5 10.19 -22.16 -11.94
CA TRP A 5 8.96 -21.63 -12.50
C TRP A 5 8.64 -20.21 -12.01
N SER A 6 8.90 -19.91 -10.74
CA SER A 6 8.81 -18.55 -10.19
C SER A 6 9.78 -17.58 -10.88
N PHE A 7 10.99 -18.01 -11.16
CA PHE A 7 12.01 -17.20 -11.86
C PHE A 7 11.61 -16.91 -13.32
N VAL A 8 11.12 -17.92 -14.04
CA VAL A 8 10.65 -17.75 -15.43
C VAL A 8 9.44 -16.84 -15.48
N LYS A 9 8.48 -16.99 -14.56
CA LYS A 9 7.31 -16.10 -14.44
C LYS A 9 7.72 -14.66 -14.18
N GLY A 10 8.64 -14.41 -13.25
CA GLY A 10 9.12 -13.06 -12.93
C GLY A 10 9.73 -12.36 -14.15
N LYS A 11 10.56 -13.04 -14.92
CA LYS A 11 11.16 -12.47 -16.15
C LYS A 11 10.14 -12.17 -17.23
N LEU A 12 9.17 -13.05 -17.42
CA LEU A 12 8.11 -12.84 -18.40
C LEU A 12 7.20 -11.67 -17.99
N THR A 13 6.81 -11.60 -16.72
CA THR A 13 6.00 -10.50 -16.19
C THR A 13 6.71 -9.15 -16.37
N SER A 14 8.00 -9.04 -16.04
CA SER A 14 8.76 -7.80 -16.23
C SER A 14 8.84 -7.38 -17.71
N LYS A 15 9.02 -8.34 -18.63
CA LYS A 15 9.06 -8.06 -20.07
C LYS A 15 7.74 -7.53 -20.62
N TYR A 16 6.61 -8.02 -20.10
CA TYR A 16 5.28 -7.54 -20.51
C TYR A 16 4.94 -6.21 -19.86
N LEU A 17 5.23 -6.01 -18.58
CA LEU A 17 5.02 -4.73 -17.89
C LEU A 17 5.81 -3.58 -18.56
N ILE A 18 7.02 -3.85 -19.05
CA ILE A 18 7.82 -2.86 -19.79
C ILE A 18 7.14 -2.46 -21.11
N LYS A 19 6.52 -3.41 -21.81
CA LYS A 19 5.80 -3.12 -23.06
C LYS A 19 4.48 -2.37 -22.85
N GLU A 20 3.82 -2.60 -21.73
CA GLU A 20 2.52 -1.99 -21.41
C GLU A 20 2.65 -0.56 -20.85
N ASN A 21 3.85 -0.12 -20.52
CA ASN A 21 4.08 1.24 -20.04
C ASN A 21 3.80 2.33 -21.08
N ASP A 22 3.73 1.99 -22.37
CA ASP A 22 3.37 2.90 -23.44
C ASP A 22 1.85 3.00 -23.66
N LEU A 23 1.06 2.18 -22.93
CA LEU A 23 -0.39 2.20 -23.00
C LEU A 23 -0.97 3.26 -22.06
N VAL A 24 -0.83 4.51 -22.45
CA VAL A 24 -1.67 5.59 -21.93
C VAL A 24 -3.00 5.51 -22.69
N ILE A 25 -4.09 5.22 -21.97
CA ILE A 25 -5.44 5.23 -22.57
C ILE A 25 -5.86 6.67 -22.75
N ASP A 26 -5.56 7.24 -23.91
CA ASP A 26 -5.83 8.66 -24.19
C ASP A 26 -7.20 8.93 -24.79
N ASN A 27 -7.82 7.92 -25.43
CA ASN A 27 -9.07 8.10 -26.16
C ASN A 27 -9.79 6.75 -26.41
N GLU A 28 -11.00 6.83 -26.98
CA GLU A 28 -11.81 5.66 -27.35
C GLU A 28 -11.14 4.72 -28.35
N SER A 29 -10.26 5.23 -29.22
CA SER A 29 -9.55 4.42 -30.22
C SER A 29 -8.58 3.41 -29.61
N ASN A 30 -8.23 3.55 -28.34
CA ASN A 30 -7.35 2.64 -27.61
C ASN A 30 -8.11 1.58 -26.78
N LEU A 31 -9.44 1.50 -26.90
CA LEU A 31 -10.25 0.57 -26.10
C LEU A 31 -9.90 -0.89 -26.39
N ASP A 32 -9.79 -1.28 -27.66
CA ASP A 32 -9.43 -2.65 -28.08
C ASP A 32 -8.04 -3.03 -27.55
N VAL A 33 -7.09 -2.11 -27.66
CA VAL A 33 -5.73 -2.29 -27.14
C VAL A 33 -5.76 -2.44 -25.62
N SER A 34 -6.63 -1.71 -24.95
CA SER A 34 -6.82 -1.81 -23.49
C SER A 34 -7.44 -3.11 -23.07
N MET A 35 -8.42 -3.64 -23.82
CA MET A 35 -9.02 -4.93 -23.57
C MET A 35 -8.04 -6.07 -23.80
N GLU A 36 -7.16 -5.96 -24.79
CA GLU A 36 -6.08 -6.93 -25.01
C GLU A 36 -5.06 -6.90 -23.87
N ALA A 37 -4.64 -5.70 -23.42
CA ALA A 37 -3.75 -5.53 -22.26
C ALA A 37 -4.40 -6.09 -20.98
N TYR A 38 -5.69 -5.85 -20.79
CA TYR A 38 -6.46 -6.40 -19.67
C TYR A 38 -6.51 -7.92 -19.68
N SER A 39 -6.75 -8.52 -20.84
CA SER A 39 -6.76 -9.98 -21.01
C SER A 39 -5.37 -10.59 -20.79
N ARG A 40 -4.31 -9.91 -21.22
CA ARG A 40 -2.92 -10.31 -20.92
C ARG A 40 -2.62 -10.25 -19.43
N LEU A 41 -3.03 -9.18 -18.75
CA LEU A 41 -2.88 -9.05 -17.30
C LEU A 41 -3.58 -10.20 -16.57
N LEU A 42 -4.82 -10.51 -16.93
CA LEU A 42 -5.56 -11.63 -16.37
C LEU A 42 -4.83 -12.96 -16.56
N PHE A 43 -4.35 -13.22 -17.76
CA PHE A 43 -3.56 -14.42 -18.06
C PHE A 43 -2.33 -14.54 -17.14
N TRP A 44 -1.63 -13.41 -16.91
CA TRP A 44 -0.45 -13.41 -16.04
C TRP A 44 -0.79 -13.59 -14.57
N LEU A 45 -1.85 -12.98 -14.09
CA LEU A 45 -2.32 -13.14 -12.72
C LEU A 45 -2.73 -14.60 -12.47
N ASP A 46 -3.49 -15.19 -13.38
CA ASP A 46 -3.91 -16.59 -13.31
C ASP A 46 -2.70 -17.54 -13.35
N ALA A 47 -1.80 -17.35 -14.31
CA ALA A 47 -0.57 -18.13 -14.42
C ALA A 47 0.35 -18.00 -13.19
N SER A 48 0.18 -16.97 -12.37
CA SER A 48 0.92 -16.81 -11.13
C SER A 48 0.44 -17.73 -10.02
N GLY A 49 -0.84 -18.09 -10.02
CA GLY A 49 -1.48 -18.90 -8.98
C GLY A 49 -1.57 -18.22 -7.60
N GLU A 50 -1.40 -16.89 -7.53
CA GLU A 50 -1.36 -16.16 -6.26
C GLU A 50 -2.55 -15.21 -6.03
N PHE A 51 -3.33 -14.92 -7.07
CA PHE A 51 -4.39 -13.90 -7.03
C PHE A 51 -5.73 -14.46 -7.51
N GLU A 52 -6.08 -15.67 -7.10
CA GLU A 52 -7.27 -16.38 -7.60
C GLU A 52 -8.56 -15.55 -7.48
N GLN A 53 -8.79 -14.88 -6.35
CA GLN A 53 -10.00 -14.08 -6.14
C GLN A 53 -10.03 -12.83 -7.01
N GLU A 54 -8.89 -12.18 -7.20
CA GLU A 54 -8.74 -11.05 -8.11
C GLU A 54 -8.94 -11.46 -9.55
N VAL A 55 -8.38 -12.60 -9.97
CA VAL A 55 -8.57 -13.17 -11.31
C VAL A 55 -10.04 -13.42 -11.57
N ILE A 56 -10.74 -14.06 -10.65
CA ILE A 56 -12.18 -14.35 -10.79
C ILE A 56 -12.98 -13.04 -10.93
N ARG A 57 -12.72 -12.05 -10.09
CA ARG A 57 -13.42 -10.77 -10.13
C ARG A 57 -13.16 -10.00 -11.42
N LEU A 58 -11.90 -9.91 -11.82
CA LEU A 58 -11.48 -9.19 -13.03
C LEU A 58 -11.95 -9.91 -14.30
N SER A 59 -11.98 -11.25 -14.32
CA SER A 59 -12.54 -12.02 -15.44
C SER A 59 -14.03 -11.74 -15.63
N ARG A 60 -14.81 -11.67 -14.55
CA ARG A 60 -16.23 -11.30 -14.61
C ARG A 60 -16.44 -9.88 -15.18
N TRP A 61 -15.57 -8.93 -14.82
CA TRP A 61 -15.62 -7.59 -15.41
C TRP A 61 -15.27 -7.59 -16.89
N ARG A 62 -14.25 -8.34 -17.31
CA ARG A 62 -13.92 -8.50 -18.74
C ARG A 62 -15.11 -9.06 -19.52
N ASP A 63 -15.65 -10.20 -19.07
CA ASP A 63 -16.76 -10.86 -19.74
C ASP A 63 -18.00 -9.95 -19.83
N PHE A 64 -18.22 -9.13 -18.79
CA PHE A 64 -19.29 -8.14 -18.79
C PHE A 64 -19.04 -7.04 -19.85
N PHE A 65 -17.85 -6.50 -19.96
CA PHE A 65 -17.49 -5.48 -20.95
C PHE A 65 -17.56 -6.02 -22.39
N GLU A 66 -17.21 -7.29 -22.61
CA GLU A 66 -17.27 -7.92 -23.94
C GLU A 66 -18.70 -8.10 -24.44
N VAL A 67 -19.67 -8.33 -23.55
CA VAL A 67 -21.08 -8.59 -23.92
C VAL A 67 -21.91 -7.31 -24.02
N HIS A 68 -21.58 -6.28 -23.25
CA HIS A 68 -22.37 -5.07 -23.14
C HIS A 68 -21.74 -3.89 -23.89
N THR A 69 -22.03 -3.82 -25.19
CA THR A 69 -21.49 -2.75 -26.05
C THR A 69 -21.97 -1.36 -25.69
N GLU A 70 -23.15 -1.23 -25.03
CA GLU A 70 -23.63 0.02 -24.45
C GLU A 70 -22.69 0.57 -23.36
N PHE A 71 -21.82 -0.27 -22.80
CA PHE A 71 -20.80 0.14 -21.84
C PHE A 71 -19.67 0.96 -22.45
N GLN A 72 -19.57 1.05 -23.75
CA GLN A 72 -18.59 1.96 -24.38
C GLN A 72 -18.81 3.40 -23.92
N ILE A 73 -20.07 3.85 -23.80
CA ILE A 73 -20.40 5.17 -23.26
C ILE A 73 -19.99 5.27 -21.79
N PHE A 74 -20.23 4.22 -21.01
CA PHE A 74 -19.83 4.16 -19.60
C PHE A 74 -18.32 4.16 -19.44
N ILE A 75 -17.60 3.37 -20.25
CA ILE A 75 -16.13 3.38 -20.28
C ILE A 75 -15.59 4.75 -20.62
N GLY A 76 -16.13 5.43 -21.64
CA GLY A 76 -15.79 6.81 -21.98
C GLY A 76 -15.98 7.76 -20.79
N SER A 77 -17.06 7.62 -20.05
CA SER A 77 -17.33 8.40 -18.84
C SER A 77 -16.32 8.09 -17.74
N VAL A 78 -16.00 6.80 -17.50
CA VAL A 78 -15.00 6.36 -16.52
C VAL A 78 -13.62 6.87 -16.87
N LEU A 79 -13.23 6.81 -18.14
CA LEU A 79 -11.94 7.34 -18.62
C LEU A 79 -11.86 8.86 -18.42
N THR A 80 -12.96 9.59 -18.69
CA THR A 80 -13.04 11.04 -18.44
C THR A 80 -12.85 11.36 -16.95
N VAL A 81 -13.50 10.61 -16.06
CA VAL A 81 -13.34 10.75 -14.61
C VAL A 81 -11.91 10.42 -14.19
N ALA A 82 -11.35 9.33 -14.70
CA ALA A 82 -9.97 8.92 -14.41
C ALA A 82 -8.95 9.98 -14.86
N LYS A 83 -9.10 10.52 -16.06
CA LYS A 83 -8.26 11.61 -16.59
C LYS A 83 -8.39 12.86 -15.71
N ARG A 84 -9.60 13.23 -15.34
CA ARG A 84 -9.84 14.37 -14.46
C ARG A 84 -9.22 14.16 -13.08
N PHE A 85 -9.33 12.95 -12.53
CA PHE A 85 -8.64 12.59 -11.28
C PHE A 85 -7.13 12.75 -11.42
N GLU A 86 -6.53 12.21 -12.48
CA GLU A 86 -5.08 12.30 -12.71
C GLU A 86 -4.60 13.74 -12.77
N GLU A 87 -5.28 14.62 -13.52
CA GLU A 87 -4.96 16.05 -13.62
C GLU A 87 -5.03 16.75 -12.26
N LEU A 88 -6.11 16.54 -11.50
CA LEU A 88 -6.31 17.15 -10.19
C LEU A 88 -5.32 16.61 -9.17
N ALA A 89 -5.10 15.31 -9.16
CA ALA A 89 -4.18 14.65 -8.25
C ALA A 89 -2.73 15.11 -8.51
N ARG A 90 -2.30 15.18 -9.76
CA ARG A 90 -0.97 15.70 -10.12
C ARG A 90 -0.81 17.16 -9.66
N LYS A 91 -1.83 17.99 -9.81
CA LYS A 91 -1.80 19.37 -9.35
C LYS A 91 -1.67 19.49 -7.82
N GLN A 92 -2.36 18.64 -7.06
CA GLN A 92 -2.44 18.72 -5.60
C GLN A 92 -1.37 17.88 -4.89
N LEU A 93 -1.03 16.71 -5.44
CA LEU A 93 -0.17 15.71 -4.81
C LEU A 93 1.16 15.50 -5.53
N GLY A 94 1.35 16.07 -6.73
CA GLY A 94 2.55 15.85 -7.54
C GLY A 94 3.86 16.23 -6.85
N SER A 95 3.84 17.19 -5.91
CA SER A 95 5.00 17.53 -5.10
C SER A 95 5.52 16.38 -4.23
N TYR A 96 4.67 15.43 -3.89
CA TYR A 96 5.04 14.22 -3.11
C TYR A 96 5.54 13.08 -3.98
N THR A 97 5.39 13.17 -5.31
CA THR A 97 5.68 12.08 -6.26
C THR A 97 6.70 12.47 -7.33
N THR A 98 7.42 13.56 -7.15
CA THR A 98 8.39 14.12 -8.13
C THR A 98 9.43 13.11 -8.62
N ASN A 99 9.83 12.16 -7.78
CA ASN A 99 10.86 11.17 -8.11
C ASN A 99 10.30 9.85 -8.67
N VAL A 100 8.97 9.68 -8.74
CA VAL A 100 8.36 8.39 -9.11
C VAL A 100 8.73 7.98 -10.52
N VAL A 101 8.69 8.91 -11.49
CA VAL A 101 8.99 8.62 -12.90
C VAL A 101 10.43 8.15 -13.07
N GLU A 102 11.39 8.85 -12.46
CA GLU A 102 12.81 8.49 -12.57
C GLU A 102 13.12 7.20 -11.79
N TYR A 103 12.54 7.03 -10.63
CA TYR A 103 12.69 5.81 -9.85
C TYR A 103 12.14 4.59 -10.62
N ARG A 104 10.98 4.73 -11.24
CA ARG A 104 10.33 3.67 -12.03
C ARG A 104 11.25 3.15 -13.15
N LYS A 105 11.93 4.04 -13.87
CA LYS A 105 12.91 3.66 -14.90
C LYS A 105 14.03 2.78 -14.32
N LYS A 106 14.55 3.15 -13.15
CA LYS A 106 15.57 2.35 -12.45
C LYS A 106 15.01 1.03 -11.93
N ALA A 107 13.81 1.04 -11.37
CA ALA A 107 13.19 -0.12 -10.75
C ALA A 107 13.10 -1.31 -11.72
N TYR A 108 12.81 -1.09 -13.00
CA TYR A 108 12.80 -2.15 -14.02
C TYR A 108 14.16 -2.80 -14.25
N THR A 109 15.25 -2.11 -13.96
CA THR A 109 16.61 -2.61 -14.17
C THR A 109 17.19 -3.30 -12.93
N ILE A 110 16.82 -2.85 -11.74
CA ILE A 110 17.38 -3.33 -10.48
C ILE A 110 16.57 -4.45 -9.84
N HIS A 111 15.25 -4.51 -10.10
CA HIS A 111 14.39 -5.54 -9.54
C HIS A 111 14.20 -6.70 -10.50
N SER A 112 14.48 -7.91 -10.01
CA SER A 112 14.31 -9.16 -10.75
C SER A 112 13.19 -10.05 -10.19
N LYS A 113 12.80 -9.81 -8.94
CA LYS A 113 11.72 -10.56 -8.27
C LYS A 113 10.38 -9.94 -8.62
N ARG A 114 9.40 -10.79 -8.87
CA ARG A 114 8.05 -10.37 -9.30
C ARG A 114 7.38 -9.40 -8.32
N GLU A 115 7.41 -9.71 -7.02
CA GLU A 115 6.80 -8.86 -5.99
C GLU A 115 7.43 -7.47 -5.97
N ASP A 116 8.77 -7.40 -6.03
CA ASP A 116 9.49 -6.15 -6.07
C ASP A 116 9.18 -5.34 -7.33
N ILE A 117 9.09 -6.02 -8.51
CA ILE A 117 8.73 -5.36 -9.76
C ILE A 117 7.35 -4.75 -9.65
N LEU A 118 6.35 -5.53 -9.24
CA LEU A 118 4.97 -5.04 -9.11
C LEU A 118 4.84 -3.89 -8.11
N LEU A 119 5.58 -3.94 -7.00
CA LEU A 119 5.55 -2.88 -5.99
C LEU A 119 6.29 -1.63 -6.46
N CYS A 120 7.51 -1.80 -7.00
CA CYS A 120 8.42 -0.68 -7.23
C CYS A 120 8.25 0.01 -8.59
N THR A 121 7.47 -0.56 -9.51
CA THR A 121 7.21 0.01 -10.84
C THR A 121 5.83 0.67 -10.99
N ARG A 122 5.14 0.91 -9.89
CA ARG A 122 3.85 1.60 -9.87
C ARG A 122 3.94 2.99 -10.50
N GLY A 123 2.88 3.37 -11.20
CA GLY A 123 2.77 4.70 -11.82
C GLY A 123 2.40 5.79 -10.81
N GLU A 124 2.66 7.03 -11.14
CA GLU A 124 2.36 8.19 -10.29
C GLU A 124 0.89 8.23 -9.86
N SER A 125 -0.03 7.95 -10.78
CA SER A 125 -1.47 7.93 -10.49
C SER A 125 -1.85 6.89 -9.43
N GLU A 126 -1.13 5.77 -9.32
CA GLU A 126 -1.36 4.77 -8.27
C GLU A 126 -0.91 5.26 -6.89
N TYR A 127 0.17 6.04 -6.82
CA TYR A 127 0.56 6.72 -5.57
C TYR A 127 -0.55 7.68 -5.12
N HIS A 128 -1.05 8.51 -6.03
CA HIS A 128 -2.13 9.46 -5.74
C HIS A 128 -3.43 8.75 -5.32
N LEU A 129 -3.81 7.68 -6.01
CA LEU A 129 -4.98 6.86 -5.63
C LEU A 129 -4.85 6.28 -4.22
N ASN A 130 -3.67 5.77 -3.87
CA ASN A 130 -3.42 5.24 -2.53
C ASN A 130 -3.43 6.33 -1.45
N MET A 131 -2.89 7.54 -1.73
CA MET A 131 -2.97 8.68 -0.81
C MET A 131 -4.42 9.08 -0.55
N VAL A 132 -5.20 9.25 -1.62
CA VAL A 132 -6.63 9.61 -1.52
C VAL A 132 -7.42 8.49 -0.85
N GLY A 133 -7.18 7.23 -1.21
CA GLY A 133 -7.82 6.07 -0.61
C GLY A 133 -7.55 5.95 0.90
N ALA A 134 -6.31 6.22 1.33
CA ALA A 134 -5.95 6.25 2.75
C ALA A 134 -6.68 7.37 3.50
N GLN A 135 -6.84 8.55 2.89
CA GLN A 135 -7.63 9.64 3.49
C GLN A 135 -9.12 9.30 3.58
N ILE A 136 -9.69 8.72 2.52
CA ILE A 136 -11.10 8.27 2.53
C ILE A 136 -11.31 7.23 3.64
N MET A 137 -10.39 6.27 3.79
CA MET A 137 -10.45 5.28 4.85
C MET A 137 -10.44 5.93 6.24
N ASN A 138 -9.58 6.92 6.45
CA ASN A 138 -9.54 7.69 7.68
C ASN A 138 -10.87 8.37 7.97
N ASP A 139 -11.47 9.02 6.98
CA ASP A 139 -12.72 9.75 7.14
C ASP A 139 -13.90 8.80 7.43
N VAL A 140 -13.98 7.69 6.70
CA VAL A 140 -15.04 6.68 6.85
C VAL A 140 -15.00 6.01 8.22
N PHE A 141 -13.83 5.64 8.72
CA PHE A 141 -13.70 4.89 9.97
C PHE A 141 -13.33 5.74 11.18
N ARG A 142 -13.26 7.06 11.06
CA ARG A 142 -12.87 7.97 12.16
C ARG A 142 -13.75 7.81 13.39
N ALA A 143 -15.06 7.93 13.21
CA ALA A 143 -16.01 7.88 14.33
C ALA A 143 -15.98 6.54 15.06
N ASP A 144 -15.84 5.44 14.32
CA ASP A 144 -15.76 4.11 14.89
C ASP A 144 -14.42 3.89 15.59
N PHE A 145 -13.31 4.39 15.02
CA PHE A 145 -11.99 4.33 15.63
C PHE A 145 -11.95 5.04 16.99
N GLN A 146 -12.59 6.20 17.11
CA GLN A 146 -12.63 6.92 18.39
C GLN A 146 -13.35 6.14 19.49
N LYS A 147 -14.31 5.31 19.14
CA LYS A 147 -15.10 4.48 20.10
C LYS A 147 -14.39 3.17 20.48
N THR A 148 -13.27 2.81 19.86
CA THR A 148 -12.59 1.56 20.15
C THR A 148 -12.03 1.55 21.57
N GLU A 149 -12.12 0.39 22.22
CA GLU A 149 -11.67 0.18 23.61
C GLU A 149 -10.14 0.07 23.68
N GLU A 150 -9.53 -0.60 22.70
CA GLU A 150 -8.07 -0.71 22.59
C GLU A 150 -7.59 -0.07 21.29
N LYS A 151 -6.41 0.57 21.35
CA LYS A 151 -5.77 1.17 20.19
C LYS A 151 -4.34 0.69 20.03
N TYR A 152 -3.98 0.35 18.80
CA TYR A 152 -2.62 -0.03 18.42
C TYR A 152 -2.10 0.87 17.30
N ILE A 153 -0.82 1.20 17.35
CA ILE A 153 -0.10 1.89 16.28
C ILE A 153 0.94 0.91 15.74
N TYR A 154 0.79 0.48 14.50
CA TYR A 154 1.73 -0.39 13.83
C TYR A 154 2.74 0.42 13.02
N LEU A 155 4.00 0.36 13.41
CA LEU A 155 5.11 1.10 12.79
C LEU A 155 6.02 0.14 12.02
N PRO A 156 6.44 0.47 10.79
CA PRO A 156 7.30 -0.40 10.01
C PRO A 156 8.76 -0.37 10.52
N GLY A 157 9.45 -1.48 10.32
CA GLY A 157 10.85 -1.64 10.75
C GLY A 157 11.83 -0.62 10.15
N CYS A 158 11.50 0.02 9.01
CA CYS A 158 12.33 1.07 8.40
C CYS A 158 12.37 2.37 9.22
N MET A 159 11.50 2.56 10.22
CA MET A 159 11.54 3.68 11.16
C MET A 159 12.52 3.46 12.33
N VAL A 160 13.09 2.26 12.48
CA VAL A 160 13.99 1.95 13.59
C VAL A 160 15.35 2.61 13.39
N LEU A 161 15.65 3.62 14.19
CA LEU A 161 16.84 4.48 14.05
C LEU A 161 18.17 3.71 13.98
N LYS A 162 18.34 2.72 14.83
CA LYS A 162 19.59 1.93 14.94
C LYS A 162 19.57 0.62 14.15
N GLY A 163 18.54 0.40 13.33
CA GLY A 163 18.32 -0.89 12.67
C GLY A 163 17.83 -1.98 13.63
N ARG A 164 17.34 -3.09 13.07
CA ARG A 164 16.73 -4.19 13.83
C ARG A 164 17.67 -4.80 14.87
N GLU A 165 18.95 -4.98 14.50
CA GLU A 165 19.91 -5.70 15.34
C GLU A 165 20.29 -4.93 16.62
N LYS A 166 20.26 -3.61 16.58
CA LYS A 166 20.63 -2.74 17.72
C LYS A 166 19.43 -2.22 18.49
N CYS A 167 18.22 -2.46 17.99
CA CYS A 167 16.99 -2.07 18.65
C CYS A 167 16.69 -3.00 19.83
N LYS A 168 16.39 -2.43 21.00
CA LYS A 168 16.05 -3.20 22.23
C LYS A 168 14.57 -3.60 22.31
N ALA A 169 13.80 -3.43 21.23
CA ALA A 169 12.38 -3.81 21.20
C ALA A 169 12.20 -5.30 21.51
N LYS A 170 11.21 -5.63 22.34
CA LYS A 170 10.92 -6.99 22.78
C LYS A 170 9.79 -7.61 21.97
N PRO A 171 9.86 -8.90 21.63
CA PRO A 171 8.76 -9.61 20.99
C PRO A 171 7.46 -9.47 21.81
N TYR A 172 6.36 -9.23 21.11
CA TYR A 172 5.02 -9.15 21.70
C TYR A 172 3.99 -9.48 20.62
N HIS A 173 3.22 -10.55 20.81
CA HIS A 173 2.28 -11.07 19.81
C HIS A 173 2.92 -11.16 18.41
N SER A 174 2.34 -10.48 17.42
CA SER A 174 2.79 -10.47 16.03
C SER A 174 3.83 -9.40 15.68
N GLY A 175 4.36 -8.66 16.67
CA GLY A 175 5.33 -7.57 16.48
C GLY A 175 6.31 -7.42 17.63
N TYR A 176 6.79 -6.22 17.84
CA TYR A 176 7.75 -5.88 18.89
C TYR A 176 7.34 -4.59 19.59
N LEU A 177 7.38 -4.59 20.93
CA LEU A 177 7.13 -3.39 21.75
C LEU A 177 8.41 -2.57 21.89
N CYS A 178 8.32 -1.27 21.64
CA CYS A 178 9.39 -0.32 21.90
C CYS A 178 9.75 -0.32 23.40
N GLN A 179 11.05 -0.31 23.71
CA GLN A 179 11.56 -0.26 25.08
C GLN A 179 12.16 1.13 25.41
N ASN A 180 11.82 2.16 24.65
CA ASN A 180 12.25 3.55 24.88
C ASN A 180 13.78 3.70 25.04
N CYS A 181 14.56 2.93 24.28
CA CYS A 181 16.00 2.82 24.47
C CYS A 181 16.81 4.01 23.91
N THR A 182 16.18 4.87 23.10
CA THR A 182 16.86 5.96 22.39
C THR A 182 15.88 7.12 22.20
N PRO A 183 16.04 8.26 22.92
CA PRO A 183 15.11 9.40 22.86
C PRO A 183 14.97 10.01 21.45
N GLU A 184 16.03 10.01 20.67
CA GLU A 184 16.07 10.55 19.30
C GLU A 184 15.34 9.68 18.27
N CYS A 185 14.97 8.44 18.66
CA CYS A 185 14.25 7.54 17.80
C CYS A 185 12.79 8.00 17.65
N THR A 186 12.33 8.22 16.43
CA THR A 186 10.93 8.61 16.16
C THR A 186 9.92 7.61 16.75
N ILE A 187 10.23 6.31 16.73
CA ILE A 187 9.38 5.29 17.36
C ILE A 187 9.25 5.53 18.86
N ASN A 188 10.33 5.95 19.54
CA ASN A 188 10.27 6.29 20.94
C ASN A 188 9.36 7.52 21.17
N GLN A 189 9.54 8.56 20.38
CA GLN A 189 8.71 9.77 20.46
C GLN A 189 7.23 9.45 20.23
N ILE A 190 6.93 8.62 19.22
CA ILE A 190 5.56 8.11 18.97
C ILE A 190 5.05 7.33 20.19
N THR A 191 5.89 6.52 20.82
CA THR A 191 5.49 5.72 21.98
C THR A 191 5.11 6.62 23.16
N GLU A 192 5.84 7.70 23.37
CA GLU A 192 5.49 8.67 24.43
C GLU A 192 4.18 9.41 24.12
N ILE A 193 3.97 9.84 22.88
CA ILE A 193 2.70 10.45 22.46
C ILE A 193 1.54 9.45 22.58
N ALA A 194 1.72 8.23 22.16
CA ALA A 194 0.70 7.19 22.18
C ALA A 194 0.12 6.91 23.58
N LYS A 195 0.93 7.09 24.63
CA LYS A 195 0.47 6.95 26.02
C LYS A 195 -0.68 7.90 26.36
N GLN A 196 -0.66 9.13 25.81
CA GLN A 196 -1.71 10.14 26.05
C GLN A 196 -3.07 9.71 25.45
N TYR A 197 -3.04 8.81 24.44
CA TYR A 197 -4.21 8.28 23.75
C TYR A 197 -4.51 6.83 24.12
N HIS A 198 -3.87 6.30 25.17
CA HIS A 198 -3.97 4.90 25.61
C HIS A 198 -3.70 3.89 24.47
N ALA A 199 -2.83 4.26 23.52
CA ALA A 199 -2.48 3.42 22.39
C ALA A 199 -1.14 2.68 22.62
N LYS A 200 -1.08 1.42 22.19
CA LYS A 200 0.13 0.58 22.24
C LYS A 200 0.87 0.66 20.92
N VAL A 201 2.19 0.89 20.95
CA VAL A 201 3.02 1.00 19.76
C VAL A 201 3.72 -0.32 19.47
N MET A 202 3.50 -0.86 18.29
CA MET A 202 4.04 -2.12 17.80
C MET A 202 4.95 -1.90 16.60
N ILE A 203 6.19 -2.39 16.64
CA ILE A 203 7.10 -2.40 15.50
C ILE A 203 6.86 -3.67 14.69
N VAL A 204 6.70 -3.54 13.38
CA VAL A 204 6.44 -4.64 12.46
C VAL A 204 7.52 -4.68 11.39
N TYR A 205 8.26 -5.77 11.32
CA TYR A 205 9.31 -5.94 10.32
C TYR A 205 8.81 -6.59 9.02
N HIS A 206 7.75 -7.41 9.10
CA HIS A 206 7.13 -8.07 7.95
C HIS A 206 5.61 -8.05 8.08
N GLU A 207 4.92 -7.61 7.05
CA GLU A 207 3.46 -7.52 7.01
C GLU A 207 2.78 -8.87 7.29
N SER A 208 3.34 -9.97 6.77
CA SER A 208 2.83 -11.33 6.97
C SER A 208 2.76 -11.77 8.44
N SER A 209 3.44 -11.08 9.35
CA SER A 209 3.37 -11.37 10.78
C SER A 209 2.15 -10.76 11.46
N LEU A 210 1.59 -9.66 10.91
CA LEU A 210 0.51 -8.90 11.53
C LEU A 210 -0.83 -9.63 11.56
N TYR A 211 -1.11 -10.43 10.54
CA TYR A 211 -2.46 -10.91 10.25
C TYR A 211 -2.63 -12.41 10.40
N LYS A 212 -1.82 -13.03 11.26
CA LYS A 212 -1.87 -14.48 11.50
C LYS A 212 -3.07 -14.95 12.32
N GLN A 213 -3.74 -14.04 13.03
CA GLN A 213 -4.89 -14.40 13.88
C GLN A 213 -6.00 -13.36 13.72
N LYS A 214 -7.22 -13.85 13.49
CA LYS A 214 -8.42 -13.03 13.72
C LYS A 214 -8.49 -12.66 15.19
N VAL A 215 -8.92 -11.44 15.46
CA VAL A 215 -9.15 -11.00 16.84
C VAL A 215 -10.38 -11.72 17.38
N ASP A 216 -10.18 -12.70 18.21
CA ASP A 216 -11.26 -13.35 18.98
C ASP A 216 -11.65 -12.54 20.24
N SER A 217 -11.13 -11.30 20.37
CA SER A 217 -11.46 -10.46 21.51
C SER A 217 -12.86 -9.87 21.35
N LYS A 218 -13.62 -9.88 22.45
CA LYS A 218 -14.91 -9.17 22.54
C LYS A 218 -14.73 -7.65 22.48
N ALA A 219 -13.52 -7.16 22.68
CA ALA A 219 -13.18 -5.75 22.65
C ALA A 219 -13.03 -5.23 21.22
N SER A 220 -13.58 -4.06 20.97
CA SER A 220 -13.39 -3.34 19.71
C SER A 220 -11.98 -2.75 19.65
N ILE A 221 -11.20 -3.11 18.62
CA ILE A 221 -9.79 -2.72 18.48
C ILE A 221 -9.60 -1.76 17.32
N GLY A 222 -9.08 -0.57 17.62
CA GLY A 222 -8.62 0.40 16.63
C GLY A 222 -7.15 0.20 16.26
N VAL A 223 -6.82 0.35 14.99
CA VAL A 223 -5.45 0.20 14.49
C VAL A 223 -5.06 1.40 13.64
N VAL A 224 -3.99 2.10 14.03
CA VAL A 224 -3.32 3.06 13.14
C VAL A 224 -2.19 2.34 12.42
N GLY A 225 -2.35 2.09 11.14
CA GLY A 225 -1.29 1.58 10.29
C GLY A 225 -0.39 2.71 9.81
N VAL A 226 0.93 2.54 9.96
CA VAL A 226 1.93 3.43 9.37
C VAL A 226 2.71 2.63 8.31
N ALA A 227 2.69 3.08 7.07
CA ALA A 227 3.39 2.40 5.98
C ALA A 227 3.70 3.36 4.83
N CYS A 228 4.52 2.89 3.88
CA CYS A 228 4.67 3.58 2.60
C CYS A 228 3.32 3.59 1.84
N VAL A 229 3.17 4.57 0.96
CA VAL A 229 1.91 4.85 0.26
C VAL A 229 1.33 3.63 -0.47
N LEU A 230 2.17 2.76 -1.03
CA LEU A 230 1.70 1.61 -1.82
C LEU A 230 1.19 0.43 -0.98
N ASN A 231 1.55 0.36 0.29
CA ASN A 231 1.14 -0.74 1.19
C ASN A 231 0.07 -0.32 2.20
N LEU A 232 -0.09 0.98 2.42
CA LEU A 232 -0.92 1.48 3.51
C LEU A 232 -2.40 1.15 3.34
N LEU A 233 -2.95 1.44 2.16
CA LEU A 233 -4.37 1.22 1.87
C LEU A 233 -4.73 -0.27 1.90
N SER A 234 -3.93 -1.12 1.27
CA SER A 234 -4.14 -2.58 1.28
C SER A 234 -4.04 -3.16 2.69
N GLY A 235 -3.07 -2.69 3.49
CA GLY A 235 -2.94 -3.06 4.90
C GLY A 235 -4.15 -2.65 5.74
N GLY A 236 -4.70 -1.47 5.48
CA GLY A 236 -5.92 -1.00 6.14
C GLY A 236 -7.14 -1.87 5.83
N TRP A 237 -7.34 -2.26 4.57
CA TRP A 237 -8.42 -3.18 4.20
C TRP A 237 -8.25 -4.57 4.82
N LYS A 238 -7.03 -5.11 4.84
CA LYS A 238 -6.75 -6.38 5.56
C LYS A 238 -7.09 -6.27 7.04
N ALA A 239 -6.74 -5.15 7.69
CA ALA A 239 -7.11 -4.93 9.08
C ALA A 239 -8.64 -4.92 9.25
N LYS A 240 -9.38 -4.24 8.36
CA LYS A 240 -10.84 -4.21 8.37
C LYS A 240 -11.46 -5.60 8.23
N ASP A 241 -10.96 -6.41 7.31
CA ASP A 241 -11.44 -7.79 7.05
C ASP A 241 -11.23 -8.70 8.27
N LEU A 242 -10.27 -8.39 9.12
CA LEU A 242 -9.98 -9.10 10.37
C LEU A 242 -10.76 -8.56 11.57
N GLY A 243 -11.61 -7.56 11.38
CA GLY A 243 -12.46 -6.99 12.44
C GLY A 243 -11.86 -5.80 13.17
N TYR A 244 -10.70 -5.29 12.76
CA TYR A 244 -10.15 -4.05 13.30
C TYR A 244 -10.82 -2.81 12.70
N VAL A 245 -10.72 -1.68 13.40
CA VAL A 245 -11.11 -0.37 12.87
C VAL A 245 -9.85 0.37 12.42
N PRO A 246 -9.57 0.47 11.09
CA PRO A 246 -8.33 0.99 10.58
C PRO A 246 -8.30 2.52 10.50
N GLN A 247 -7.14 3.08 10.76
CA GLN A 247 -6.73 4.43 10.39
C GLN A 247 -5.34 4.38 9.74
N CYS A 248 -5.02 5.34 8.91
CA CYS A 248 -3.85 5.37 8.07
C CYS A 248 -2.99 6.61 8.30
N VAL A 249 -1.68 6.42 8.49
CA VAL A 249 -0.69 7.50 8.49
C VAL A 249 0.43 7.14 7.50
N LEU A 250 0.67 8.02 6.53
CA LEU A 250 1.70 7.82 5.53
C LEU A 250 3.09 8.08 6.11
N LEU A 251 4.06 7.26 5.69
CA LEU A 251 5.47 7.62 5.82
C LEU A 251 5.78 8.82 4.92
N ASP A 252 6.66 9.70 5.39
CA ASP A 252 7.10 10.88 4.64
C ASP A 252 7.83 10.50 3.34
N TYR A 253 8.45 9.31 3.31
CA TYR A 253 9.11 8.74 2.11
C TYR A 253 9.27 7.23 2.21
N CYS A 254 9.48 6.58 1.07
CA CYS A 254 9.77 5.15 0.98
C CYS A 254 11.28 4.91 1.17
N GLY A 255 11.67 4.08 2.14
CA GLY A 255 13.08 3.91 2.50
C GLY A 255 13.52 2.47 2.77
N CYS A 256 12.71 1.45 2.47
CA CYS A 256 13.08 0.06 2.73
C CYS A 256 14.33 -0.36 1.96
N LYS A 257 15.23 -1.06 2.66
CA LYS A 257 16.39 -1.68 2.05
C LYS A 257 15.96 -2.70 1.00
N GLY A 258 16.59 -2.63 -0.16
CA GLY A 258 16.36 -3.58 -1.26
C GLY A 258 15.15 -3.25 -2.14
N HIS A 259 14.12 -2.57 -1.62
CA HIS A 259 12.99 -2.12 -2.45
C HIS A 259 13.24 -0.71 -3.01
N TRP A 260 13.46 0.27 -2.12
CA TRP A 260 13.52 1.68 -2.50
C TRP A 260 14.92 2.28 -2.44
N HIS A 261 15.80 1.70 -1.65
CA HIS A 261 17.15 2.18 -1.47
C HIS A 261 18.11 1.01 -1.17
N GLU A 262 19.30 1.00 -1.75
CA GLU A 262 20.26 -0.11 -1.61
C GLU A 262 20.61 -0.42 -0.15
N ASN A 263 20.88 0.62 0.63
CA ASN A 263 21.28 0.49 2.03
C ASN A 263 20.10 0.65 2.99
N GLY A 264 18.93 1.05 2.50
CA GLY A 264 17.82 1.53 3.30
C GLY A 264 18.07 2.90 3.91
N VAL A 265 17.02 3.64 4.17
CA VAL A 265 17.06 4.90 4.94
C VAL A 265 16.02 4.84 6.05
N VAL A 266 16.35 5.46 7.18
CA VAL A 266 15.41 5.55 8.30
C VAL A 266 14.28 6.48 7.89
N THR A 267 13.06 5.97 7.89
CA THR A 267 11.87 6.73 7.48
C THR A 267 11.23 7.44 8.66
N ASN A 268 10.39 8.42 8.36
CA ASN A 268 9.72 9.26 9.34
C ASN A 268 8.24 9.45 8.99
N ILE A 269 7.49 10.11 9.86
CA ILE A 269 6.09 10.50 9.66
C ILE A 269 5.85 11.95 10.06
N ASN A 270 4.81 12.54 9.51
CA ASN A 270 4.28 13.79 10.05
C ASN A 270 3.58 13.51 11.39
N MET A 271 4.22 13.93 12.49
CA MET A 271 3.75 13.70 13.85
C MET A 271 2.40 14.36 14.12
N ASN A 272 2.16 15.56 13.57
CA ASN A 272 0.88 16.25 13.71
C ASN A 272 -0.25 15.44 13.05
N ARG A 273 0.04 14.76 11.93
CA ARG A 273 -0.94 13.89 11.30
C ARG A 273 -1.29 12.68 12.17
N LEU A 274 -0.31 12.06 12.81
CA LEU A 274 -0.57 10.97 13.76
C LEU A 274 -1.43 11.46 14.92
N ILE A 275 -1.11 12.60 15.51
CA ILE A 275 -1.86 13.21 16.61
C ILE A 275 -3.31 13.49 16.17
N SER A 276 -3.51 14.08 14.99
CA SER A 276 -4.83 14.35 14.42
C SER A 276 -5.67 13.07 14.28
N VAL A 277 -5.08 11.98 13.79
CA VAL A 277 -5.75 10.68 13.68
C VAL A 277 -6.13 10.12 15.05
N LEU A 278 -5.23 10.18 16.03
CA LEU A 278 -5.46 9.66 17.37
C LEU A 278 -6.51 10.48 18.15
N SER A 279 -6.49 11.79 18.01
CA SER A 279 -7.45 12.71 18.66
C SER A 279 -8.81 12.77 17.96
N GLY A 280 -8.89 12.33 16.69
CA GLY A 280 -10.09 12.48 15.86
C GLY A 280 -10.31 13.90 15.32
N THR A 281 -9.33 14.81 15.47
CA THR A 281 -9.37 16.16 14.90
C THR A 281 -8.94 16.15 13.43
N ASN A 282 -9.41 17.11 12.64
CA ASN A 282 -8.99 17.25 11.22
C ASN A 282 -7.67 18.00 11.10
#